data_68625663e5f14604e491262e3d5d13c3
#
_entry.id   68625663e5f14604e491262e3d5d13c3
#
_cell.length_a   1.000
_cell.length_b   1.000
_cell.length_c   1.000
_cell.angle_alpha   90.00
_cell.angle_beta   90.00
_cell.angle_gamma   90.00
#
_symmetry.space_group_name_H-M   'P 1'
#
loop_
_entity.id
_entity.type
_entity.pdbx_description
1 polymer ?
#
loop_
_entity_poly.entity_id
_entity_poly.type
_entity_poly.pdbx_seq_one_letter_code
_entity_poly.pdbx_strand_id
1 'polypeptide(L)'
;MPLRRPLRFSLMALSLATLGAAVTTPCTAAAQHASREQTADQQIHHVLNRLAFGARPGDVEAIRVMGVDAWIDRQLYPERIPDATTEQFVARFPTLGTSGEQLLADAPPPAALLAQLQRRGGTMTAADSARLREQGRQSYAFLGELASSRVARAVISERQLNEVMIDFWENHFNVFAGKDRTRYFLPEYDAQTIRPHALGTFRALLGAVAKSPAMLYYLDNWQSVADSGRPTLRAAARPLNARQAARRAAAVQGRIAQ
;
A
#
# COMPACT_ATOMS: atom_id res chain seq x y z
N MET A 1 -17.24 24.27 -86.32
CA MET A 1 -16.83 23.31 -87.42
C MET A 1 -15.97 22.23 -86.75
N PRO A 2 -16.03 21.02 -87.26
CA PRO A 2 -17.14 20.05 -87.07
C PRO A 2 -16.71 18.80 -86.31
N LEU A 3 -17.68 18.12 -85.70
CA LEU A 3 -18.11 16.73 -85.89
C LEU A 3 -17.01 15.63 -85.90
N ARG A 4 -17.17 14.69 -84.94
CA ARG A 4 -17.58 13.30 -85.26
C ARG A 4 -17.72 12.45 -83.99
N ARG A 5 -18.92 11.91 -83.77
CA ARG A 5 -19.23 10.58 -83.22
C ARG A 5 -18.91 9.52 -84.30
N PRO A 6 -18.81 8.20 -84.05
CA PRO A 6 -19.62 7.35 -83.17
C PRO A 6 -18.77 6.21 -82.48
N LEU A 7 -19.23 5.31 -81.67
CA LEU A 7 -20.03 4.09 -81.88
C LEU A 7 -20.25 3.34 -80.56
N ARG A 8 -21.43 2.81 -80.47
CA ARG A 8 -21.91 1.93 -79.39
C ARG A 8 -21.25 0.54 -79.49
N PHE A 9 -20.94 -0.09 -78.36
CA PHE A 9 -21.09 -1.54 -78.17
C PHE A 9 -21.63 -1.83 -76.77
N SER A 10 -22.84 -2.33 -76.74
CA SER A 10 -23.47 -3.01 -75.62
C SER A 10 -22.82 -4.38 -75.37
N LEU A 11 -22.41 -4.69 -74.20
CA LEU A 11 -22.21 -6.06 -73.76
C LEU A 11 -22.83 -6.21 -72.37
N MET A 12 -23.96 -6.90 -72.32
CA MET A 12 -24.57 -7.45 -71.09
C MET A 12 -23.59 -8.42 -70.49
N ALA A 13 -23.20 -8.19 -69.25
CA ALA A 13 -22.55 -9.18 -68.39
C ALA A 13 -23.46 -9.45 -67.19
N LEU A 14 -23.91 -10.66 -67.14
CA LEU A 14 -24.78 -11.29 -66.17
C LEU A 14 -24.04 -11.35 -64.82
N SER A 15 -24.47 -10.60 -63.83
CA SER A 15 -23.90 -10.63 -62.44
C SER A 15 -24.55 -11.77 -61.69
N LEU A 16 -23.81 -12.83 -61.45
CA LEU A 16 -24.16 -13.91 -60.51
C LEU A 16 -23.90 -13.42 -59.08
N ALA A 17 -24.96 -13.09 -58.34
CA ALA A 17 -24.87 -12.77 -56.92
C ALA A 17 -24.70 -14.08 -56.11
N THR A 18 -23.48 -14.38 -55.69
CA THR A 18 -23.24 -15.41 -54.68
C THR A 18 -23.50 -14.83 -53.30
N LEU A 19 -24.61 -15.25 -52.70
CA LEU A 19 -24.95 -14.99 -51.29
C LEU A 19 -24.00 -15.80 -50.41
N GLY A 20 -22.89 -15.20 -49.95
CA GLY A 20 -22.02 -15.78 -48.95
C GLY A 20 -22.69 -15.69 -47.58
N ALA A 21 -23.26 -16.78 -47.12
CA ALA A 21 -23.68 -16.93 -45.72
C ALA A 21 -22.43 -16.91 -44.83
N ALA A 22 -22.20 -15.78 -44.15
CA ALA A 22 -21.22 -15.71 -43.07
C ALA A 22 -21.71 -16.58 -41.90
N VAL A 23 -21.18 -17.79 -41.81
CA VAL A 23 -21.32 -18.63 -40.64
C VAL A 23 -20.48 -17.99 -39.52
N THR A 24 -21.08 -17.14 -38.74
CA THR A 24 -20.49 -16.68 -37.44
C THR A 24 -20.54 -17.87 -36.49
N THR A 25 -19.44 -18.62 -36.43
CA THR A 25 -19.25 -19.59 -35.37
C THR A 25 -19.16 -18.78 -34.06
N PRO A 26 -20.01 -19.05 -33.05
CA PRO A 26 -19.81 -18.46 -31.74
C PRO A 26 -18.49 -19.03 -31.21
N CYS A 27 -17.51 -18.14 -31.02
CA CYS A 27 -16.28 -18.46 -30.31
C CYS A 27 -16.67 -18.69 -28.87
N THR A 28 -17.00 -19.93 -28.54
CA THR A 28 -17.43 -20.35 -27.21
C THR A 28 -16.24 -20.19 -26.26
N ALA A 29 -16.45 -19.52 -25.15
CA ALA A 29 -15.50 -19.36 -24.03
C ALA A 29 -14.92 -20.71 -23.53
N ALA A 30 -15.54 -21.82 -23.89
CA ALA A 30 -15.04 -23.18 -23.64
C ALA A 30 -13.70 -23.49 -24.35
N ALA A 31 -13.35 -22.81 -25.46
CA ALA A 31 -12.10 -23.06 -26.15
C ALA A 31 -10.87 -22.48 -25.40
N GLN A 32 -11.04 -21.53 -24.51
CA GLN A 32 -9.93 -20.95 -23.72
C GLN A 32 -9.50 -21.84 -22.56
N HIS A 33 -10.33 -22.79 -22.09
CA HIS A 33 -9.96 -23.74 -21.05
C HIS A 33 -9.15 -24.95 -21.57
N ALA A 34 -9.14 -25.19 -22.87
CA ALA A 34 -8.53 -26.40 -23.45
C ALA A 34 -7.01 -26.32 -23.64
N SER A 35 -6.37 -25.19 -23.35
CA SER A 35 -4.93 -24.99 -23.57
C SER A 35 -4.07 -24.80 -22.31
N ARG A 36 -4.59 -25.13 -21.12
CA ARG A 36 -3.75 -25.13 -19.92
C ARG A 36 -2.89 -26.39 -19.93
N GLU A 37 -1.58 -26.23 -20.09
CA GLU A 37 -0.59 -27.32 -20.13
C GLU A 37 -0.46 -28.08 -18.79
N GLN A 38 -0.98 -27.48 -17.70
CA GLN A 38 -0.86 -28.02 -16.34
C GLN A 38 -2.10 -28.81 -15.93
N THR A 39 -1.89 -29.88 -15.13
CA THR A 39 -2.99 -30.60 -14.48
C THR A 39 -3.74 -29.70 -13.49
N ALA A 40 -4.97 -30.06 -13.12
CA ALA A 40 -5.77 -29.29 -12.17
C ALA A 40 -5.02 -29.03 -10.85
N ASP A 41 -4.35 -30.03 -10.30
CA ASP A 41 -3.60 -29.90 -9.05
C ASP A 41 -2.36 -29.01 -9.20
N GLN A 42 -1.67 -29.10 -10.33
CA GLN A 42 -0.56 -28.19 -10.63
C GLN A 42 -1.03 -26.73 -10.72
N GLN A 43 -2.19 -26.47 -11.32
CA GLN A 43 -2.78 -25.15 -11.37
C GLN A 43 -3.15 -24.62 -9.98
N ILE A 44 -3.73 -25.47 -9.12
CA ILE A 44 -4.08 -25.11 -7.74
C ILE A 44 -2.82 -24.74 -6.95
N HIS A 45 -1.79 -25.59 -6.99
CA HIS A 45 -0.52 -25.26 -6.33
C HIS A 45 0.16 -24.01 -6.89
N HIS A 46 0.11 -23.82 -8.21
CA HIS A 46 0.64 -22.62 -8.83
C HIS A 46 -0.06 -21.35 -8.32
N VAL A 47 -1.38 -21.36 -8.26
CA VAL A 47 -2.18 -20.23 -7.79
C VAL A 47 -1.93 -19.93 -6.30
N LEU A 48 -1.92 -20.97 -5.45
CA LEU A 48 -1.62 -20.81 -4.02
C LEU A 48 -0.20 -20.26 -3.77
N ASN A 49 0.78 -20.67 -4.58
CA ASN A 49 2.14 -20.17 -4.47
C ASN A 49 2.33 -18.73 -5.02
N ARG A 50 1.41 -18.25 -5.86
CA ARG A 50 1.50 -16.92 -6.47
C ARG A 50 0.60 -15.88 -5.82
N LEU A 51 -0.56 -16.29 -5.35
CA LEU A 51 -1.61 -15.40 -4.86
C LEU A 51 -1.93 -15.61 -3.38
N ALA A 52 -1.21 -16.52 -2.72
CA ALA A 52 -1.27 -16.77 -1.28
C ALA A 52 0.15 -16.98 -0.73
N PHE A 53 0.27 -17.14 0.58
CA PHE A 53 1.55 -17.49 1.24
C PHE A 53 1.86 -19.00 1.18
N GLY A 54 1.26 -19.72 0.23
CA GLY A 54 1.36 -21.15 0.04
C GLY A 54 0.09 -21.89 0.43
N ALA A 55 0.09 -23.22 0.20
CA ALA A 55 -1.04 -24.08 0.52
C ALA A 55 -1.11 -24.35 2.03
N ARG A 56 -2.23 -24.06 2.65
CA ARG A 56 -2.58 -24.51 4.01
C ARG A 56 -3.27 -25.88 3.94
N PRO A 57 -3.33 -26.62 5.05
CA PRO A 57 -4.14 -27.84 5.12
C PRO A 57 -5.59 -27.57 4.71
N GLY A 58 -6.09 -28.33 3.71
CA GLY A 58 -7.46 -28.21 3.19
C GLY A 58 -7.64 -27.22 2.03
N ASP A 59 -6.70 -26.30 1.76
CA ASP A 59 -6.83 -25.29 0.68
C ASP A 59 -6.91 -25.97 -0.71
N VAL A 60 -6.11 -27.01 -0.96
CA VAL A 60 -6.07 -27.70 -2.24
C VAL A 60 -7.43 -28.36 -2.53
N GLU A 61 -8.01 -29.03 -1.54
CA GLU A 61 -9.33 -29.68 -1.64
C GLU A 61 -10.44 -28.64 -1.84
N ALA A 62 -10.40 -27.55 -1.09
CA ALA A 62 -11.38 -26.47 -1.20
C ALA A 62 -11.37 -25.84 -2.59
N ILE A 63 -10.17 -25.57 -3.14
CA ILE A 63 -10.03 -24.98 -4.49
C ILE A 63 -10.39 -26.01 -5.58
N ARG A 64 -10.09 -27.31 -5.37
CA ARG A 64 -10.50 -28.36 -6.32
C ARG A 64 -12.02 -28.41 -6.47
N VAL A 65 -12.77 -28.24 -5.38
CA VAL A 65 -14.23 -28.19 -5.40
C VAL A 65 -14.77 -26.90 -6.01
N MET A 66 -14.18 -25.75 -5.64
CA MET A 66 -14.63 -24.44 -6.08
C MET A 66 -14.23 -24.14 -7.53
N GLY A 67 -13.06 -24.59 -7.95
CA GLY A 67 -12.38 -24.21 -9.19
C GLY A 67 -11.42 -23.04 -9.01
N VAL A 68 -10.29 -23.08 -9.75
CA VAL A 68 -9.21 -22.09 -9.65
C VAL A 68 -9.71 -20.68 -10.01
N ASP A 69 -10.47 -20.56 -11.09
CA ASP A 69 -10.95 -19.26 -11.57
C ASP A 69 -11.94 -18.64 -10.58
N ALA A 70 -12.83 -19.43 -9.99
CA ALA A 70 -13.77 -18.98 -8.97
C ALA A 70 -13.05 -18.56 -7.67
N TRP A 71 -11.97 -19.27 -7.30
CA TRP A 71 -11.16 -18.88 -6.16
C TRP A 71 -10.44 -17.56 -6.40
N ILE A 72 -9.84 -17.37 -7.59
CA ILE A 72 -9.19 -16.09 -7.98
C ILE A 72 -10.20 -14.95 -7.92
N ASP A 73 -11.36 -15.14 -8.54
CA ASP A 73 -12.42 -14.13 -8.55
C ASP A 73 -12.84 -13.75 -7.12
N ARG A 74 -13.02 -14.74 -6.25
CA ARG A 74 -13.31 -14.51 -4.82
C ARG A 74 -12.21 -13.67 -4.15
N GLN A 75 -10.93 -13.95 -4.40
CA GLN A 75 -9.81 -13.25 -3.77
C GLN A 75 -9.65 -11.80 -4.25
N LEU A 76 -10.14 -11.46 -5.43
CA LEU A 76 -10.12 -10.09 -5.96
C LEU A 76 -11.09 -9.14 -5.23
N TYR A 77 -12.05 -9.70 -4.45
CA TYR A 77 -13.03 -8.94 -3.67
C TYR A 77 -12.93 -9.29 -2.18
N PRO A 78 -11.83 -8.91 -1.49
CA PRO A 78 -11.57 -9.31 -0.10
C PRO A 78 -12.67 -8.83 0.88
N GLU A 79 -13.37 -7.77 0.56
CA GLU A 79 -14.48 -7.25 1.37
C GLU A 79 -15.67 -8.23 1.45
N ARG A 80 -15.78 -9.17 0.51
CA ARG A 80 -16.82 -10.20 0.47
C ARG A 80 -16.40 -11.48 1.20
N ILE A 81 -15.15 -11.58 1.63
CA ILE A 81 -14.62 -12.77 2.32
C ILE A 81 -14.71 -12.54 3.83
N PRO A 82 -15.50 -13.32 4.57
CA PRO A 82 -15.48 -13.28 6.03
C PRO A 82 -14.12 -13.69 6.57
N ASP A 83 -13.58 -12.92 7.52
CA ASP A 83 -12.25 -13.16 8.11
C ASP A 83 -12.25 -12.96 9.63
N ALA A 84 -13.35 -13.34 10.28
CA ALA A 84 -13.59 -13.08 11.70
C ALA A 84 -12.51 -13.65 12.62
N THR A 85 -11.96 -14.81 12.29
CA THR A 85 -10.89 -15.44 13.10
C THR A 85 -9.64 -14.58 13.12
N THR A 86 -9.22 -14.08 11.98
CA THR A 86 -8.07 -13.17 11.86
C THR A 86 -8.33 -11.84 12.58
N GLU A 87 -9.51 -11.28 12.38
CA GLU A 87 -9.90 -10.01 12.99
C GLU A 87 -9.94 -10.11 14.52
N GLN A 88 -10.47 -11.19 15.08
CA GLN A 88 -10.46 -11.46 16.53
C GLN A 88 -9.04 -11.66 17.08
N PHE A 89 -8.18 -12.33 16.32
CA PHE A 89 -6.78 -12.49 16.73
C PHE A 89 -6.06 -11.14 16.76
N VAL A 90 -6.21 -10.34 15.72
CA VAL A 90 -5.55 -9.04 15.58
C VAL A 90 -6.08 -8.01 16.58
N ALA A 91 -7.35 -8.11 16.97
CA ALA A 91 -7.94 -7.26 18.02
C ALA A 91 -7.27 -7.40 19.41
N ARG A 92 -6.43 -8.40 19.60
CA ARG A 92 -5.62 -8.56 20.82
C ARG A 92 -4.44 -7.59 20.89
N PHE A 93 -4.13 -6.90 19.80
CA PHE A 93 -3.02 -5.96 19.68
C PHE A 93 -3.54 -4.51 19.71
N PRO A 94 -3.65 -3.89 20.90
CA PRO A 94 -4.32 -2.60 21.05
C PRO A 94 -3.61 -1.46 20.32
N THR A 95 -2.29 -1.57 20.15
CA THR A 95 -1.51 -0.48 19.53
C THR A 95 -1.71 -0.35 18.02
N LEU A 96 -2.25 -1.37 17.35
CA LEU A 96 -2.48 -1.35 15.90
C LEU A 96 -3.59 -0.37 15.47
N GLY A 97 -4.52 -0.04 16.39
CA GLY A 97 -5.56 0.95 16.17
C GLY A 97 -5.18 2.37 16.64
N THR A 98 -3.97 2.54 17.19
CA THR A 98 -3.52 3.80 17.79
C THR A 98 -2.76 4.65 16.77
N SER A 99 -3.00 5.97 16.76
CA SER A 99 -2.26 6.87 15.87
C SER A 99 -0.79 6.97 16.26
N GLY A 100 0.07 7.28 15.28
CA GLY A 100 1.49 7.47 15.53
C GLY A 100 1.79 8.59 16.54
N GLU A 101 0.97 9.65 16.57
CA GLU A 101 1.06 10.73 17.55
C GLU A 101 0.80 10.22 18.98
N GLN A 102 -0.25 9.42 19.15
CA GLN A 102 -0.60 8.84 20.45
C GLN A 102 0.47 7.86 20.93
N LEU A 103 0.95 6.98 20.04
CA LEU A 103 2.05 6.06 20.38
C LEU A 103 3.31 6.81 20.81
N LEU A 104 3.62 7.93 20.17
CA LEU A 104 4.75 8.77 20.52
C LEU A 104 4.56 9.46 21.90
N ALA A 105 3.33 9.81 22.24
CA ALA A 105 2.99 10.40 23.54
C ALA A 105 3.09 9.36 24.67
N ASP A 106 2.55 8.15 24.44
CA ASP A 106 2.48 7.09 25.44
C ASP A 106 3.83 6.41 25.70
N ALA A 107 4.64 6.24 24.64
CA ALA A 107 5.94 5.59 24.72
C ALA A 107 7.04 6.44 24.03
N PRO A 108 7.37 7.62 24.57
CA PRO A 108 8.34 8.51 23.96
C PRO A 108 9.72 7.85 23.79
N PRO A 109 10.52 8.26 22.79
CA PRO A 109 11.81 7.64 22.54
C PRO A 109 12.78 7.86 23.71
N PRO A 110 13.64 6.88 24.03
CA PRO A 110 14.62 6.99 25.13
C PRO A 110 15.51 8.23 25.05
N ALA A 111 15.79 8.71 23.85
CA ALA A 111 16.56 9.93 23.64
C ALA A 111 15.91 11.18 24.26
N ALA A 112 14.59 11.23 24.35
CA ALA A 112 13.87 12.33 25.01
C ALA A 112 14.13 12.34 26.53
N LEU A 113 14.08 11.16 27.18
CA LEU A 113 14.40 11.00 28.60
C LEU A 113 15.88 11.28 28.85
N LEU A 114 16.78 10.74 28.01
CA LEU A 114 18.20 10.98 28.13
C LEU A 114 18.52 12.48 28.08
N ALA A 115 17.96 13.21 27.12
CA ALA A 115 18.13 14.66 27.02
C ALA A 115 17.57 15.40 28.25
N GLN A 116 16.50 14.90 28.88
CA GLN A 116 15.96 15.46 30.11
C GLN A 116 16.90 15.22 31.30
N LEU A 117 17.45 14.02 31.44
CA LEU A 117 18.40 13.67 32.47
C LEU A 117 19.70 14.48 32.35
N GLN A 118 20.23 14.64 31.14
CA GLN A 118 21.40 15.49 30.87
C GLN A 118 21.19 16.96 31.26
N ARG A 119 19.99 17.50 31.00
CA ARG A 119 19.65 18.87 31.40
C ARG A 119 19.56 19.10 32.92
N ARG A 120 19.25 18.06 33.70
CA ARG A 120 19.24 18.11 35.17
C ARG A 120 20.63 18.22 35.74
N GLY A 121 21.66 17.83 35.01
CA GLY A 121 23.01 17.70 35.55
C GLY A 121 23.16 16.50 36.51
N GLY A 122 24.35 16.06 36.79
CA GLY A 122 24.64 14.97 37.68
C GLY A 122 24.98 13.64 36.98
N THR A 123 25.34 12.66 37.77
CA THR A 123 25.66 11.29 37.28
C THR A 123 24.38 10.50 37.08
N MET A 124 24.33 9.68 36.02
CA MET A 124 23.22 8.77 35.75
C MET A 124 23.12 7.73 36.88
N THR A 125 21.94 7.61 37.46
CA THR A 125 21.67 6.63 38.52
C THR A 125 21.28 5.26 37.92
N ALA A 126 21.33 4.20 38.74
CA ALA A 126 20.81 2.88 38.35
C ALA A 126 19.30 2.93 38.01
N ALA A 127 18.54 3.77 38.74
CA ALA A 127 17.12 3.99 38.44
C ALA A 127 16.89 4.66 37.09
N ASP A 128 17.70 5.66 36.73
CA ASP A 128 17.62 6.31 35.41
C ASP A 128 17.94 5.32 34.28
N SER A 129 18.96 4.48 34.47
CA SER A 129 19.32 3.42 33.51
C SER A 129 18.20 2.38 33.35
N ALA A 130 17.51 2.02 34.46
CA ALA A 130 16.36 1.12 34.40
C ALA A 130 15.19 1.75 33.63
N ARG A 131 14.89 3.03 33.89
CA ARG A 131 13.84 3.79 33.17
C ARG A 131 14.14 3.88 31.68
N LEU A 132 15.39 4.16 31.29
CA LEU A 132 15.78 4.22 29.88
C LEU A 132 15.61 2.87 29.18
N ARG A 133 15.97 1.77 29.84
CA ARG A 133 15.76 0.42 29.29
C ARG A 133 14.27 0.10 29.12
N GLU A 134 13.46 0.41 30.13
CA GLU A 134 12.02 0.20 30.09
C GLU A 134 11.37 1.02 28.96
N GLN A 135 11.70 2.29 28.86
CA GLN A 135 11.19 3.17 27.82
C GLN A 135 11.65 2.70 26.42
N GLY A 136 12.89 2.20 26.32
CA GLY A 136 13.39 1.56 25.10
C GLY A 136 12.52 0.37 24.70
N ARG A 137 12.22 -0.53 25.64
CA ARG A 137 11.38 -1.70 25.41
C ARG A 137 9.96 -1.31 24.96
N GLN A 138 9.34 -0.37 25.66
CA GLN A 138 7.99 0.13 25.32
C GLN A 138 7.94 0.77 23.92
N SER A 139 8.95 1.55 23.56
CA SER A 139 9.02 2.22 22.27
C SER A 139 9.21 1.29 21.07
N TYR A 140 9.38 -0.02 21.31
CA TYR A 140 9.45 -1.05 20.27
C TYR A 140 8.36 -2.12 20.40
N ALA A 141 7.59 -2.13 21.48
CA ALA A 141 6.58 -3.17 21.74
C ALA A 141 5.54 -3.25 20.62
N PHE A 142 5.05 -2.11 20.15
CA PHE A 142 4.06 -2.03 19.06
C PHE A 142 4.59 -2.54 17.71
N LEU A 143 5.90 -2.52 17.46
CA LEU A 143 6.47 -3.18 16.28
C LEU A 143 6.38 -4.71 16.38
N GLY A 144 6.51 -5.25 17.59
CA GLY A 144 6.27 -6.67 17.84
C GLY A 144 4.81 -7.05 17.59
N GLU A 145 3.86 -6.22 18.01
CA GLU A 145 2.44 -6.42 17.72
C GLU A 145 2.15 -6.34 16.21
N LEU A 146 2.71 -5.35 15.52
CA LEU A 146 2.58 -5.21 14.07
C LEU A 146 3.14 -6.45 13.34
N ALA A 147 4.35 -6.89 13.69
CA ALA A 147 4.95 -8.09 13.10
C ALA A 147 4.11 -9.34 13.37
N SER A 148 3.63 -9.51 14.62
CA SER A 148 2.78 -10.64 15.01
C SER A 148 1.45 -10.63 14.24
N SER A 149 0.85 -9.45 14.06
CA SER A 149 -0.40 -9.32 13.29
C SER A 149 -0.21 -9.69 11.82
N ARG A 150 0.92 -9.31 11.21
CA ARG A 150 1.24 -9.67 9.81
C ARG A 150 1.44 -11.17 9.64
N VAL A 151 2.20 -11.80 10.55
CA VAL A 151 2.38 -13.26 10.53
C VAL A 151 1.04 -13.96 10.71
N ALA A 152 0.22 -13.52 11.67
CA ALA A 152 -1.10 -14.10 11.87
C ALA A 152 -1.97 -13.97 10.61
N ARG A 153 -2.02 -12.80 9.99
CA ARG A 153 -2.77 -12.58 8.74
C ARG A 153 -2.26 -13.47 7.61
N ALA A 154 -0.95 -13.60 7.43
CA ALA A 154 -0.37 -14.48 6.42
C ALA A 154 -0.78 -15.95 6.61
N VAL A 155 -0.86 -16.41 7.88
CA VAL A 155 -1.14 -17.80 8.22
C VAL A 155 -2.63 -18.14 8.23
N ILE A 156 -3.48 -17.26 8.84
CA ILE A 156 -4.87 -17.60 9.13
C ILE A 156 -5.90 -16.86 8.29
N SER A 157 -5.54 -15.72 7.64
CA SER A 157 -6.51 -14.95 6.87
C SER A 157 -7.06 -15.74 5.67
N GLU A 158 -8.36 -15.61 5.46
CA GLU A 158 -9.02 -16.10 4.25
C GLU A 158 -8.82 -15.18 3.04
N ARG A 159 -8.36 -13.94 3.29
CA ARG A 159 -8.11 -12.88 2.28
C ARG A 159 -6.67 -12.93 1.80
N GLN A 160 -6.20 -14.12 1.36
CA GLN A 160 -4.79 -14.39 1.11
C GLN A 160 -4.16 -13.45 0.07
N LEU A 161 -4.81 -13.22 -1.07
CA LEU A 161 -4.29 -12.30 -2.10
C LEU A 161 -4.14 -10.87 -1.56
N ASN A 162 -5.09 -10.41 -0.75
CA ASN A 162 -5.02 -9.09 -0.14
C ASN A 162 -3.79 -8.96 0.77
N GLU A 163 -3.50 -9.97 1.59
CA GLU A 163 -2.34 -9.96 2.48
C GLU A 163 -1.01 -10.05 1.71
N VAL A 164 -0.95 -10.85 0.64
CA VAL A 164 0.22 -10.88 -0.27
C VAL A 164 0.46 -9.52 -0.94
N MET A 165 -0.61 -8.86 -1.38
CA MET A 165 -0.49 -7.54 -2.00
C MET A 165 -0.11 -6.45 -1.00
N ILE A 166 -0.56 -6.55 0.25
CA ILE A 166 -0.11 -5.65 1.33
C ILE A 166 1.38 -5.83 1.56
N ASP A 167 1.87 -7.05 1.71
CA ASP A 167 3.30 -7.33 1.88
C ASP A 167 4.13 -6.80 0.70
N PHE A 168 3.65 -7.02 -0.54
CA PHE A 168 4.29 -6.48 -1.73
C PHE A 168 4.40 -4.95 -1.70
N TRP A 169 3.30 -4.24 -1.38
CA TRP A 169 3.29 -2.78 -1.37
C TRP A 169 4.10 -2.18 -0.22
N GLU A 170 4.14 -2.84 0.94
CA GLU A 170 4.99 -2.41 2.04
C GLU A 170 6.48 -2.57 1.75
N ASN A 171 6.85 -3.61 1.00
CA ASN A 171 8.22 -3.76 0.50
C ASN A 171 8.54 -2.75 -0.60
N HIS A 172 7.58 -2.44 -1.48
CA HIS A 172 7.77 -1.47 -2.57
C HIS A 172 7.86 -0.03 -2.04
N PHE A 173 6.95 0.37 -1.15
CA PHE A 173 6.94 1.67 -0.48
C PHE A 173 7.52 1.56 0.94
N ASN A 174 8.71 0.96 1.03
CA ASN A 174 9.32 0.63 2.29
C ASN A 174 9.62 1.88 3.14
N VAL A 175 9.30 1.77 4.43
CA VAL A 175 9.58 2.78 5.45
C VAL A 175 10.39 2.12 6.56
N PHE A 176 11.66 2.51 6.71
CA PHE A 176 12.58 1.86 7.63
C PHE A 176 12.30 2.23 9.10
N ALA A 177 11.91 1.24 9.90
CA ALA A 177 11.58 1.40 11.33
C ALA A 177 12.72 1.95 12.20
N GLY A 178 13.98 1.72 11.78
CA GLY A 178 15.17 2.16 12.53
C GLY A 178 15.50 3.65 12.37
N LYS A 179 14.85 4.37 11.45
CA LYS A 179 15.08 5.81 11.29
C LYS A 179 14.29 6.58 12.34
N ASP A 180 14.98 7.01 13.40
CA ASP A 180 14.49 7.89 14.48
C ASP A 180 13.05 7.55 14.95
N ARG A 181 12.07 8.43 14.72
CA ARG A 181 10.68 8.27 15.16
C ARG A 181 9.79 7.59 14.13
N THR A 182 10.29 7.21 12.98
CA THR A 182 9.51 6.62 11.89
C THR A 182 8.70 5.40 12.36
N ARG A 183 9.26 4.59 13.27
CA ARG A 183 8.61 3.40 13.82
C ARG A 183 7.23 3.66 14.42
N TYR A 184 7.00 4.83 15.00
CA TYR A 184 5.72 5.17 15.62
C TYR A 184 4.56 5.30 14.62
N PHE A 185 4.88 5.59 13.38
CA PHE A 185 3.89 5.77 12.31
C PHE A 185 3.62 4.50 11.51
N LEU A 186 4.34 3.39 11.74
CA LEU A 186 4.21 2.16 10.96
C LEU A 186 2.89 1.42 11.18
N PRO A 187 2.32 1.30 12.41
CA PRO A 187 1.00 0.69 12.57
C PRO A 187 -0.09 1.45 11.80
N GLU A 188 -0.08 2.77 11.86
CA GLU A 188 -1.00 3.63 11.12
C GLU A 188 -0.75 3.53 9.60
N TYR A 189 0.50 3.43 9.17
CA TYR A 189 0.89 3.26 7.78
C TYR A 189 0.34 1.95 7.19
N ASP A 190 0.51 0.83 7.90
CA ASP A 190 -0.10 -0.45 7.53
C ASP A 190 -1.62 -0.32 7.42
N ALA A 191 -2.27 0.12 8.51
CA ALA A 191 -3.72 0.05 8.64
C ALA A 191 -4.49 1.05 7.77
N GLN A 192 -3.97 2.28 7.62
CA GLN A 192 -4.71 3.40 7.00
C GLN A 192 -4.16 3.78 5.61
N THR A 193 -2.91 3.42 5.30
CA THR A 193 -2.29 3.80 4.03
C THR A 193 -2.21 2.62 3.07
N ILE A 194 -1.63 1.50 3.46
CA ILE A 194 -1.38 0.38 2.54
C ILE A 194 -2.62 -0.49 2.39
N ARG A 195 -3.18 -1.01 3.50
CA ARG A 195 -4.30 -1.97 3.47
C ARG A 195 -5.51 -1.52 2.66
N PRO A 196 -6.01 -0.29 2.82
CA PRO A 196 -7.19 0.16 2.08
C PRO A 196 -6.98 0.32 0.57
N HIS A 197 -5.72 0.35 0.14
CA HIS A 197 -5.35 0.62 -1.26
C HIS A 197 -4.66 -0.55 -1.95
N ALA A 198 -4.41 -1.66 -1.25
CA ALA A 198 -3.56 -2.76 -1.73
C ALA A 198 -4.06 -3.40 -3.04
N LEU A 199 -5.38 -3.53 -3.24
CA LEU A 199 -6.02 -4.00 -4.46
C LEU A 199 -6.70 -2.87 -5.24
N GLY A 200 -6.44 -1.61 -4.88
CA GLY A 200 -6.98 -0.43 -5.54
C GLY A 200 -6.17 0.03 -6.76
N THR A 201 -6.39 1.28 -7.17
CA THR A 201 -5.59 1.87 -8.24
C THR A 201 -4.22 2.34 -7.73
N PHE A 202 -3.18 2.16 -8.53
CA PHE A 202 -1.83 2.64 -8.19
C PHE A 202 -1.80 4.14 -7.86
N ARG A 203 -2.58 4.95 -8.57
CA ARG A 203 -2.69 6.39 -8.32
C ARG A 203 -3.21 6.69 -6.91
N ALA A 204 -4.22 5.96 -6.45
CA ALA A 204 -4.78 6.14 -5.11
C ALA A 204 -3.77 5.73 -4.03
N LEU A 205 -3.13 4.57 -4.20
CA LEU A 205 -2.09 4.08 -3.30
C LEU A 205 -0.90 5.05 -3.23
N LEU A 206 -0.35 5.47 -4.37
CA LEU A 206 0.76 6.43 -4.41
C LEU A 206 0.39 7.74 -3.72
N GLY A 207 -0.83 8.24 -3.96
CA GLY A 207 -1.34 9.46 -3.31
C GLY A 207 -1.49 9.33 -1.80
N ALA A 208 -1.91 8.17 -1.30
CA ALA A 208 -2.00 7.86 0.13
C ALA A 208 -0.61 7.76 0.76
N VAL A 209 0.31 7.02 0.13
CA VAL A 209 1.70 6.86 0.58
C VAL A 209 2.41 8.21 0.68
N ALA A 210 2.34 9.03 -0.37
CA ALA A 210 3.01 10.33 -0.42
C ALA A 210 2.54 11.31 0.66
N LYS A 211 1.30 11.15 1.15
CA LYS A 211 0.70 12.00 2.19
C LYS A 211 0.79 11.38 3.58
N SER A 212 1.21 10.13 3.71
CA SER A 212 1.24 9.45 4.98
C SER A 212 2.26 10.07 5.94
N PRO A 213 1.97 10.18 7.24
CA PRO A 213 2.92 10.67 8.23
C PRO A 213 4.22 9.85 8.24
N ALA A 214 4.14 8.54 8.05
CA ALA A 214 5.29 7.65 8.00
C ALA A 214 6.26 8.03 6.88
N MET A 215 5.76 8.18 5.64
CA MET A 215 6.59 8.50 4.48
C MET A 215 7.11 9.94 4.54
N LEU A 216 6.26 10.90 4.93
CA LEU A 216 6.67 12.29 5.10
C LEU A 216 7.80 12.44 6.13
N TYR A 217 7.73 11.68 7.23
CA TYR A 217 8.76 11.68 8.24
C TYR A 217 10.02 10.93 7.75
N TYR A 218 9.85 9.78 7.10
CA TYR A 218 10.94 8.96 6.57
C TYR A 218 11.79 9.72 5.54
N LEU A 219 11.16 10.51 4.68
CA LEU A 219 11.83 11.33 3.65
C LEU A 219 12.24 12.73 4.13
N ASP A 220 12.14 13.00 5.44
CA ASP A 220 12.44 14.30 6.04
C ASP A 220 11.61 15.47 5.47
N ASN A 221 10.49 15.19 4.82
CA ASN A 221 9.63 16.21 4.22
C ASN A 221 8.97 17.12 5.26
N TRP A 222 8.90 16.67 6.54
CA TRP A 222 8.48 17.51 7.66
C TRP A 222 9.39 18.74 7.86
N GLN A 223 10.61 18.73 7.33
CA GLN A 223 11.54 19.85 7.34
C GLN A 223 11.30 20.82 6.18
N SER A 224 10.54 20.42 5.16
CA SER A 224 10.24 21.23 3.99
C SER A 224 9.43 22.46 4.39
N VAL A 225 9.87 23.63 3.92
CA VAL A 225 9.22 24.91 4.19
C VAL A 225 8.66 25.43 2.88
N ALA A 226 7.42 25.92 2.89
CA ALA A 226 6.86 26.59 1.74
C ALA A 226 7.70 27.81 1.38
N ASP A 227 7.75 28.12 0.08
CA ASP A 227 8.39 29.34 -0.42
C ASP A 227 7.88 30.57 0.34
N SER A 228 8.79 31.50 0.64
CA SER A 228 8.50 32.66 1.49
C SER A 228 7.34 33.53 0.99
N GLY A 229 7.04 33.45 -0.31
CA GLY A 229 5.91 34.14 -0.94
C GLY A 229 4.56 33.44 -0.83
N ARG A 230 4.49 32.22 -0.28
CA ARG A 230 3.22 31.47 -0.13
C ARG A 230 2.75 31.44 1.31
N PRO A 231 1.46 31.75 1.58
CA PRO A 231 0.93 31.66 2.93
C PRO A 231 0.98 30.20 3.40
N THR A 232 1.57 29.96 4.58
CA THR A 232 1.53 28.66 5.25
C THR A 232 0.31 28.62 6.17
N LEU A 233 -0.22 27.42 6.46
CA LEU A 233 -1.31 27.24 7.44
C LEU A 233 -0.96 27.86 8.80
N ARG A 234 0.32 27.87 9.20
CA ARG A 234 0.81 28.55 10.41
C ARG A 234 0.85 30.07 10.28
N ALA A 235 1.13 30.60 9.11
CA ALA A 235 1.13 32.04 8.88
C ALA A 235 -0.29 32.62 8.91
N ALA A 236 -1.27 31.86 8.44
CA ALA A 236 -2.70 32.21 8.58
C ALA A 236 -3.20 32.16 10.03
N ALA A 237 -2.57 31.32 10.89
CA ALA A 237 -2.99 31.13 12.28
C ALA A 237 -2.33 32.10 13.27
N ARG A 238 -1.19 32.73 12.94
CA ARG A 238 -0.50 33.66 13.84
C ARG A 238 0.47 34.56 13.08
N PRO A 239 0.21 35.89 12.99
CA PRO A 239 1.15 36.80 12.39
C PRO A 239 2.47 36.82 13.19
N LEU A 240 3.58 36.53 12.52
CA LEU A 240 4.90 36.63 13.15
C LEU A 240 5.20 38.10 13.46
N ASN A 241 5.71 38.39 14.65
CA ASN A 241 6.24 39.71 14.90
C ASN A 241 7.50 39.98 14.05
N ALA A 242 7.81 41.27 13.80
CA ALA A 242 8.88 41.64 12.89
C ALA A 242 10.25 41.00 13.22
N ARG A 243 10.56 40.79 14.51
CA ARG A 243 11.79 40.10 14.95
C ARG A 243 11.83 38.62 14.59
N GLN A 244 10.69 37.93 14.66
CA GLN A 244 10.59 36.51 14.31
C GLN A 244 10.68 36.36 12.78
N ALA A 245 10.07 37.25 12.03
CA ALA A 245 10.17 37.29 10.56
C ALA A 245 11.62 37.49 10.09
N ALA A 246 12.34 38.48 10.68
CA ALA A 246 13.72 38.74 10.36
C ALA A 246 14.68 37.59 10.70
N ARG A 247 14.51 36.91 11.84
CA ARG A 247 15.29 35.70 12.21
C ARG A 247 15.04 34.55 11.27
N ARG A 248 13.82 34.37 10.79
CA ARG A 248 13.48 33.33 9.80
C ARG A 248 14.10 33.62 8.43
N ALA A 249 14.03 34.85 7.98
CA ALA A 249 14.65 35.28 6.71
C ALA A 249 16.18 35.06 6.74
N ALA A 250 16.84 35.44 7.83
CA ALA A 250 18.28 35.18 7.99
C ALA A 250 18.65 33.69 8.04
N ALA A 251 17.85 32.86 8.68
CA ALA A 251 18.09 31.41 8.74
C ALA A 251 17.89 30.72 7.36
N VAL A 252 16.97 31.20 6.54
CA VAL A 252 16.76 30.70 5.17
C VAL A 252 17.92 31.11 4.26
N GLN A 253 18.38 32.37 4.34
CA GLN A 253 19.51 32.83 3.55
C GLN A 253 20.82 32.15 3.90
N GLY A 254 21.06 31.82 5.17
CA GLY A 254 22.22 31.05 5.60
C GLY A 254 22.25 29.62 5.14
N ARG A 255 21.09 28.99 4.77
CA ARG A 255 21.00 27.65 4.21
C ARG A 255 21.14 27.60 2.68
N ILE A 256 20.87 28.70 1.99
CA ILE A 256 21.02 28.79 0.53
C ILE A 256 22.48 29.10 0.16
N ALA A 257 23.27 29.63 1.11
CA ALA A 257 24.67 29.99 0.92
C ALA A 257 25.67 28.86 1.28
N GLN A 258 25.19 27.67 1.69
CA GLN A 258 25.93 26.44 1.89
C GLN A 258 25.58 25.40 0.81
#